data_150ffdf89cc90758f57c94feb30d3a6d
#
_entry.id   150ffdf89cc90758f57c94feb30d3a6d
#
_cell.length_a   1.000
_cell.length_b   1.000
_cell.length_c   1.000
_cell.angle_alpha   90.00
_cell.angle_beta   90.00
_cell.angle_gamma   90.00
#
_symmetry.space_group_name_H-M   'P 1'
#
loop_
_entity.id
_entity.type
_entity.pdbx_description
1 polymer ?
#
loop_
_entity_poly.entity_id
_entity_poly.type
_entity_poly.pdbx_seq_one_letter_code
_entity_poly.pdbx_strand_id
1 'polypeptide(L)'
;MIKAYGLTKRYGDRTVVQDLDFTVHPGTVTGFLGPNGAGKSTTMRMLLGLDTPTRGRSTIGGRAYAAHGAPLTQVGALLEARSVHPGRSARNHLLALAHTHGIPRRRVEEVIALAGLTEAAHRRVKGFSLGMGQRLGIAAALLGDPATVILDEPVNGLDPEGVLWIRTLLRSLAAEGRTVLVSSHLMSEMALTADHLIVIGRGRLLADTTVDELVRQAGGASVKVATPQPESLRRYLAAPGVEITASTDELRVRGTDAAHIGAVAAEHGITLHELTPQTISLEQAFMDLTQDATDHRSQPPATTPPAHLTGAAA
;
A
#
# COMPACT_ATOMS: atom_id res chain seq x y z
N MET A 1 15.17 -0.87 -11.21
CA MET A 1 15.07 -2.02 -10.30
C MET A 1 15.66 -1.66 -8.96
N ILE A 2 14.93 -1.93 -7.86
CA ILE A 2 15.40 -1.78 -6.48
C ILE A 2 15.64 -3.19 -5.92
N LYS A 3 16.73 -3.39 -5.15
CA LYS A 3 16.96 -4.64 -4.41
C LYS A 3 17.40 -4.35 -2.98
N ALA A 4 16.81 -5.04 -2.03
CA ALA A 4 17.21 -5.11 -0.63
C ALA A 4 17.80 -6.50 -0.35
N TYR A 5 18.87 -6.55 0.44
CA TYR A 5 19.61 -7.77 0.80
C TYR A 5 19.84 -7.79 2.31
N GLY A 6 19.10 -8.60 3.05
CA GLY A 6 19.20 -8.76 4.50
C GLY A 6 19.08 -7.44 5.24
N LEU A 7 18.24 -6.51 4.76
CA LEU A 7 18.19 -5.14 5.22
C LEU A 7 17.67 -5.07 6.66
N THR A 8 18.50 -4.59 7.58
CA THR A 8 18.20 -4.55 9.02
C THR A 8 18.50 -3.17 9.60
N LYS A 9 17.60 -2.63 10.41
CA LYS A 9 17.77 -1.37 11.14
C LYS A 9 17.41 -1.51 12.61
N ARG A 10 18.34 -1.10 13.47
CA ARG A 10 18.15 -0.97 14.93
C ARG A 10 18.37 0.47 15.35
N TYR A 11 17.56 0.94 16.28
CA TYR A 11 17.73 2.18 17.01
C TYR A 11 17.84 1.83 18.50
N GLY A 12 19.03 1.95 19.06
CA GLY A 12 19.32 1.43 20.40
C GLY A 12 19.02 -0.06 20.47
N ASP A 13 18.17 -0.45 21.42
CA ASP A 13 17.76 -1.86 21.59
C ASP A 13 16.58 -2.29 20.74
N ARG A 14 15.89 -1.36 20.07
CA ARG A 14 14.73 -1.65 19.25
C ARG A 14 15.13 -1.96 17.81
N THR A 15 14.82 -3.16 17.32
CA THR A 15 14.89 -3.51 15.91
C THR A 15 13.59 -3.09 15.22
N VAL A 16 13.69 -2.18 14.24
CA VAL A 16 12.56 -1.63 13.48
C VAL A 16 12.38 -2.35 12.14
N VAL A 17 13.48 -2.75 11.53
CA VAL A 17 13.50 -3.54 10.29
C VAL A 17 14.46 -4.69 10.50
N GLN A 18 14.05 -5.89 10.13
CA GLN A 18 14.82 -7.12 10.38
C GLN A 18 14.85 -8.00 9.13
N ASP A 19 16.04 -8.14 8.57
CA ASP A 19 16.40 -9.13 7.55
C ASP A 19 15.45 -9.12 6.35
N LEU A 20 15.22 -7.92 5.77
CA LEU A 20 14.35 -7.77 4.60
C LEU A 20 15.13 -8.07 3.31
N ASP A 21 14.64 -9.06 2.58
CA ASP A 21 15.04 -9.40 1.23
C ASP A 21 13.85 -9.21 0.28
N PHE A 22 13.98 -8.34 -0.71
CA PHE A 22 12.95 -8.13 -1.73
C PHE A 22 13.51 -7.46 -2.99
N THR A 23 12.76 -7.58 -4.08
CA THR A 23 13.08 -6.92 -5.35
C THR A 23 11.87 -6.16 -5.90
N VAL A 24 12.08 -4.89 -6.27
CA VAL A 24 11.10 -4.09 -7.02
C VAL A 24 11.51 -4.05 -8.49
N HIS A 25 10.67 -4.61 -9.34
CA HIS A 25 10.93 -4.74 -10.77
C HIS A 25 10.55 -3.45 -11.55
N PRO A 26 11.25 -3.16 -12.66
CA PRO A 26 10.80 -2.11 -13.59
C PRO A 26 9.54 -2.58 -14.34
N GLY A 27 8.74 -1.61 -14.81
CA GLY A 27 7.53 -1.88 -15.58
C GLY A 27 6.31 -2.26 -14.77
N THR A 28 6.41 -2.26 -13.44
CA THR A 28 5.32 -2.61 -12.53
C THR A 28 5.18 -1.57 -11.41
N VAL A 29 3.96 -1.39 -10.92
CA VAL A 29 3.71 -0.65 -9.68
C VAL A 29 3.77 -1.65 -8.52
N THR A 30 4.77 -1.48 -7.64
CA THR A 30 4.90 -2.30 -6.44
C THR A 30 4.37 -1.53 -5.22
N GLY A 31 3.34 -2.09 -4.58
CA GLY A 31 2.81 -1.61 -3.31
C GLY A 31 3.65 -2.13 -2.13
N PHE A 32 4.10 -1.22 -1.25
CA PHE A 32 4.83 -1.55 -0.03
C PHE A 32 3.92 -1.36 1.18
N LEU A 33 3.35 -2.45 1.67
CA LEU A 33 2.24 -2.46 2.60
C LEU A 33 2.67 -2.90 4.00
N GLY A 34 1.94 -2.45 4.99
CA GLY A 34 2.14 -2.84 6.37
C GLY A 34 1.41 -1.90 7.33
N PRO A 35 1.09 -2.34 8.55
CA PRO A 35 0.49 -1.48 9.55
C PRO A 35 1.40 -0.30 9.93
N ASN A 36 0.86 0.68 10.65
CA ASN A 36 1.66 1.77 11.18
C ASN A 36 2.73 1.21 12.13
N GLY A 37 3.95 1.72 12.00
CA GLY A 37 5.09 1.21 12.77
C GLY A 37 5.73 -0.07 12.24
N ALA A 38 5.24 -0.66 11.13
CA ALA A 38 5.82 -1.87 10.54
C ALA A 38 7.23 -1.69 9.95
N GLY A 39 7.71 -0.44 9.79
CA GLY A 39 9.04 -0.15 9.26
C GLY A 39 9.06 0.37 7.82
N LYS A 40 7.92 0.68 7.20
CA LYS A 40 7.82 1.16 5.80
C LYS A 40 8.72 2.36 5.52
N SER A 41 8.48 3.49 6.19
CA SER A 41 9.26 4.72 5.97
C SER A 41 10.74 4.54 6.32
N THR A 42 11.07 3.76 7.37
CA THR A 42 12.46 3.41 7.71
C THR A 42 13.14 2.64 6.58
N THR A 43 12.44 1.68 5.98
CA THR A 43 12.95 0.92 4.84
C THR A 43 13.19 1.85 3.65
N MET A 44 12.22 2.69 3.28
CA MET A 44 12.38 3.65 2.18
C MET A 44 13.55 4.63 2.42
N ARG A 45 13.73 5.11 3.67
CA ARG A 45 14.86 5.97 4.04
C ARG A 45 16.21 5.24 3.87
N MET A 46 16.27 3.94 4.21
CA MET A 46 17.47 3.13 3.96
C MET A 46 17.75 2.91 2.45
N LEU A 47 16.71 2.69 1.64
CA LEU A 47 16.85 2.58 0.18
C LEU A 47 17.47 3.85 -0.42
N LEU A 48 17.10 5.02 0.10
CA LEU A 48 17.58 6.34 -0.33
C LEU A 48 18.86 6.79 0.37
N GLY A 49 19.47 5.95 1.22
CA GLY A 49 20.69 6.29 1.94
C GLY A 49 20.53 7.40 2.98
N LEU A 50 19.32 7.78 3.35
CA LEU A 50 19.01 8.75 4.40
C LEU A 50 19.24 8.18 5.80
N ASP A 51 19.05 6.86 5.92
CA ASP A 51 19.37 6.08 7.11
C ASP A 51 20.36 4.98 6.73
N THR A 52 21.47 4.87 7.45
CA THR A 52 22.41 3.77 7.26
C THR A 52 21.82 2.49 7.87
N PRO A 53 21.71 1.38 7.13
CA PRO A 53 21.30 0.11 7.71
C PRO A 53 22.30 -0.39 8.75
N THR A 54 21.83 -1.08 9.78
CA THR A 54 22.68 -1.74 10.79
C THR A 54 23.34 -2.99 10.18
N ARG A 55 22.62 -3.68 9.29
CA ARG A 55 23.13 -4.81 8.50
C ARG A 55 22.45 -4.82 7.13
N GLY A 56 23.04 -5.57 6.21
CA GLY A 56 22.53 -5.67 4.86
C GLY A 56 22.87 -4.47 3.99
N ARG A 57 22.29 -4.43 2.81
CA ARG A 57 22.47 -3.35 1.85
C ARG A 57 21.29 -3.24 0.91
N SER A 58 21.17 -2.10 0.25
CA SER A 58 20.21 -1.91 -0.85
C SER A 58 20.89 -1.32 -2.07
N THR A 59 20.31 -1.58 -3.24
CA THR A 59 20.76 -1.03 -4.51
C THR A 59 19.58 -0.52 -5.32
N ILE A 60 19.79 0.56 -6.08
CA ILE A 60 18.87 1.09 -7.08
C ILE A 60 19.64 1.12 -8.41
N GLY A 61 19.09 0.46 -9.44
CA GLY A 61 19.83 0.31 -10.70
C GLY A 61 21.19 -0.39 -10.55
N GLY A 62 21.32 -1.31 -9.58
CA GLY A 62 22.53 -2.08 -9.30
C GLY A 62 23.59 -1.36 -8.46
N ARG A 63 23.36 -0.10 -8.06
CA ARG A 63 24.30 0.72 -7.25
C ARG A 63 23.65 1.18 -5.96
N ALA A 64 24.44 1.40 -4.91
CA ALA A 64 23.96 2.10 -3.72
C ALA A 64 23.51 3.53 -4.08
N TYR A 65 22.47 4.07 -3.43
CA TYR A 65 21.96 5.42 -3.75
C TYR A 65 23.06 6.49 -3.73
N ALA A 66 23.92 6.49 -2.72
CA ALA A 66 25.03 7.45 -2.58
C ALA A 66 26.10 7.34 -3.70
N ALA A 67 26.12 6.26 -4.48
CA ALA A 67 27.05 6.08 -5.58
C ALA A 67 26.54 6.62 -6.93
N HIS A 68 25.33 7.22 -6.96
CA HIS A 68 24.81 7.89 -8.15
C HIS A 68 25.35 9.32 -8.25
N GLY A 69 26.01 9.65 -9.36
CA GLY A 69 26.57 11.00 -9.59
C GLY A 69 25.51 12.08 -9.80
N ALA A 70 24.32 11.70 -10.28
CA ALA A 70 23.17 12.57 -10.48
C ALA A 70 21.89 11.92 -9.93
N PRO A 71 21.73 11.86 -8.60
CA PRO A 71 20.68 11.03 -7.99
C PRO A 71 19.26 11.41 -8.41
N LEU A 72 18.93 12.70 -8.61
CA LEU A 72 17.60 13.13 -9.05
C LEU A 72 17.19 12.62 -10.44
N THR A 73 18.14 12.31 -11.32
CA THR A 73 17.85 11.73 -12.65
C THR A 73 17.68 10.21 -12.58
N GLN A 74 18.07 9.60 -11.48
CA GLN A 74 17.97 8.14 -11.27
C GLN A 74 16.81 7.78 -10.37
N VAL A 75 16.60 8.58 -9.32
CA VAL A 75 15.60 8.30 -8.27
C VAL A 75 14.84 9.57 -7.93
N GLY A 76 13.55 9.53 -8.11
CA GLY A 76 12.61 10.51 -7.58
C GLY A 76 11.97 9.96 -6.31
N ALA A 77 11.96 10.75 -5.24
CA ALA A 77 11.40 10.29 -3.98
C ALA A 77 10.52 11.35 -3.31
N LEU A 78 9.41 10.90 -2.73
CA LEU A 78 8.56 11.67 -1.83
C LEU A 78 8.40 10.88 -0.54
N LEU A 79 9.04 11.32 0.55
CA LEU A 79 8.87 10.73 1.88
C LEU A 79 8.04 11.61 2.80
N GLU A 80 8.05 12.92 2.57
CA GLU A 80 7.30 13.89 3.36
C GLU A 80 6.90 15.10 2.51
N ALA A 81 5.60 15.31 2.33
CA ALA A 81 5.06 16.39 1.50
C ALA A 81 5.27 17.80 2.09
N ARG A 82 5.52 17.91 3.40
CA ARG A 82 5.68 19.19 4.11
C ARG A 82 7.12 19.70 4.20
N SER A 83 8.08 19.07 3.54
CA SER A 83 9.50 19.45 3.59
C SER A 83 9.83 20.74 2.82
N VAL A 84 8.85 21.40 2.20
CA VAL A 84 9.03 22.61 1.40
C VAL A 84 8.99 23.87 2.27
N HIS A 85 9.97 24.78 2.09
CA HIS A 85 9.99 26.04 2.81
C HIS A 85 8.72 26.88 2.54
N PRO A 86 7.94 27.26 3.58
CA PRO A 86 6.60 27.85 3.43
C PRO A 86 6.57 29.20 2.72
N GLY A 87 7.67 29.93 2.77
CA GLY A 87 7.82 31.23 2.12
C GLY A 87 8.13 31.18 0.61
N ARG A 88 8.51 30.01 0.07
CA ARG A 88 8.77 29.85 -1.37
C ARG A 88 7.47 29.63 -2.13
N SER A 89 7.41 30.07 -3.39
CA SER A 89 6.37 29.61 -4.32
C SER A 89 6.72 28.20 -4.83
N ALA A 90 5.70 27.46 -5.30
CA ALA A 90 5.91 26.13 -5.87
C ALA A 90 6.94 26.17 -7.02
N ARG A 91 6.80 27.11 -7.94
CA ARG A 91 7.73 27.28 -9.05
C ARG A 91 9.16 27.57 -8.58
N ASN A 92 9.35 28.48 -7.60
CA ASN A 92 10.68 28.80 -7.08
C ASN A 92 11.31 27.65 -6.30
N HIS A 93 10.49 26.82 -5.66
CA HIS A 93 10.99 25.60 -5.01
C HIS A 93 11.56 24.63 -6.06
N LEU A 94 10.80 24.34 -7.10
CA LEU A 94 11.23 23.43 -8.18
C LEU A 94 12.43 24.02 -8.98
N LEU A 95 12.45 25.33 -9.23
CA LEU A 95 13.60 25.98 -9.87
C LEU A 95 14.87 25.85 -9.02
N ALA A 96 14.78 26.00 -7.69
CA ALA A 96 15.93 25.83 -6.82
C ALA A 96 16.51 24.40 -6.90
N LEU A 97 15.64 23.38 -6.90
CA LEU A 97 16.04 21.99 -7.10
C LEU A 97 16.62 21.75 -8.51
N ALA A 98 15.99 22.31 -9.54
CA ALA A 98 16.45 22.17 -10.92
C ALA A 98 17.86 22.75 -11.11
N HIS A 99 18.13 23.94 -10.54
CA HIS A 99 19.43 24.60 -10.66
C HIS A 99 20.56 23.79 -10.00
N THR A 100 20.31 23.16 -8.85
CA THR A 100 21.32 22.35 -8.16
C THR A 100 21.73 21.09 -8.92
N HIS A 101 20.93 20.68 -9.91
CA HIS A 101 21.13 19.45 -10.69
C HIS A 101 21.26 19.68 -12.20
N GLY A 102 21.39 20.95 -12.63
CA GLY A 102 21.51 21.29 -14.06
C GLY A 102 20.26 20.97 -14.89
N ILE A 103 19.10 20.86 -14.26
CA ILE A 103 17.83 20.55 -14.95
C ILE A 103 17.29 21.84 -15.60
N PRO A 104 16.87 21.79 -16.89
CA PRO A 104 16.42 22.98 -17.60
C PRO A 104 15.08 23.51 -17.05
N ARG A 105 14.88 24.84 -17.10
CA ARG A 105 13.64 25.50 -16.64
C ARG A 105 12.37 24.95 -17.30
N ARG A 106 12.46 24.54 -18.55
CA ARG A 106 11.34 23.92 -19.28
C ARG A 106 10.79 22.71 -18.48
N ARG A 107 11.66 21.87 -17.92
CA ARG A 107 11.24 20.71 -17.13
C ARG A 107 10.46 21.08 -15.88
N VAL A 108 10.76 22.24 -15.27
CA VAL A 108 9.99 22.76 -14.13
C VAL A 108 8.54 23.06 -14.54
N GLU A 109 8.32 23.69 -15.68
CA GLU A 109 6.97 23.98 -16.17
C GLU A 109 6.21 22.69 -16.52
N GLU A 110 6.90 21.70 -17.10
CA GLU A 110 6.33 20.41 -17.44
C GLU A 110 5.82 19.66 -16.18
N VAL A 111 6.61 19.58 -15.10
CA VAL A 111 6.19 18.89 -13.89
C VAL A 111 5.13 19.65 -13.10
N ILE A 112 5.12 20.99 -13.18
CA ILE A 112 4.05 21.82 -12.61
C ILE A 112 2.72 21.52 -13.32
N ALA A 113 2.72 21.46 -14.65
CA ALA A 113 1.54 21.14 -15.44
C ALA A 113 1.08 19.70 -15.16
N LEU A 114 2.00 18.73 -15.14
CA LEU A 114 1.72 17.32 -14.83
C LEU A 114 1.05 17.16 -13.46
N ALA A 115 1.48 17.94 -12.46
CA ALA A 115 0.92 17.91 -11.11
C ALA A 115 -0.38 18.73 -10.97
N GLY A 116 -0.85 19.41 -12.03
CA GLY A 116 -2.04 20.26 -11.98
C GLY A 116 -1.87 21.50 -11.11
N LEU A 117 -0.65 22.06 -11.03
CA LEU A 117 -0.33 23.19 -10.17
C LEU A 117 -0.08 24.49 -10.95
N THR A 118 -0.42 24.56 -12.24
CA THR A 118 -0.14 25.70 -13.13
C THR A 118 -0.67 27.02 -12.57
N GLU A 119 -1.93 27.07 -12.15
CA GLU A 119 -2.56 28.28 -11.59
C GLU A 119 -1.98 28.67 -10.21
N ALA A 120 -1.46 27.70 -9.49
CA ALA A 120 -0.91 27.87 -8.15
C ALA A 120 0.64 28.02 -8.15
N ALA A 121 1.30 27.93 -9.31
CA ALA A 121 2.75 27.88 -9.44
C ALA A 121 3.47 29.04 -8.74
N HIS A 122 2.90 30.25 -8.79
CA HIS A 122 3.45 31.46 -8.19
C HIS A 122 3.00 31.72 -6.74
N ARG A 123 2.03 30.94 -6.22
CA ARG A 123 1.54 31.07 -4.85
C ARG A 123 2.57 30.51 -3.87
N ARG A 124 2.69 31.14 -2.68
CA ARG A 124 3.55 30.63 -1.59
C ARG A 124 2.97 29.32 -1.01
N VAL A 125 3.85 28.37 -0.76
CA VAL A 125 3.50 27.02 -0.26
C VAL A 125 2.75 27.05 1.07
N LYS A 126 2.98 28.06 1.93
CA LYS A 126 2.22 28.23 3.18
C LYS A 126 0.69 28.31 3.00
N GLY A 127 0.24 28.70 1.81
CA GLY A 127 -1.19 28.78 1.47
C GLY A 127 -1.71 27.57 0.70
N PHE A 128 -0.94 26.50 0.59
CA PHE A 128 -1.35 25.27 -0.07
C PHE A 128 -2.22 24.41 0.85
N SER A 129 -3.22 23.76 0.26
CA SER A 129 -3.90 22.64 0.92
C SER A 129 -2.93 21.47 1.06
N LEU A 130 -3.29 20.47 1.87
CA LEU A 130 -2.48 19.24 2.01
C LEU A 130 -2.28 18.57 0.65
N GLY A 131 -3.35 18.42 -0.15
CA GLY A 131 -3.30 17.84 -1.49
C GLY A 131 -2.43 18.64 -2.47
N MET A 132 -2.45 19.98 -2.43
CA MET A 132 -1.55 20.80 -3.24
C MET A 132 -0.08 20.59 -2.82
N GLY A 133 0.20 20.45 -1.52
CA GLY A 133 1.53 20.12 -1.01
C GLY A 133 2.01 18.76 -1.50
N GLN A 134 1.12 17.77 -1.49
CA GLN A 134 1.38 16.42 -1.99
C GLN A 134 1.71 16.43 -3.49
N ARG A 135 0.88 17.12 -4.30
CA ARG A 135 1.13 17.29 -5.74
C ARG A 135 2.47 17.98 -6.02
N LEU A 136 2.86 18.98 -5.22
CA LEU A 136 4.16 19.64 -5.32
C LEU A 136 5.32 18.69 -4.99
N GLY A 137 5.18 17.86 -3.96
CA GLY A 137 6.17 16.85 -3.60
C GLY A 137 6.37 15.81 -4.70
N ILE A 138 5.27 15.37 -5.34
CA ILE A 138 5.31 14.47 -6.49
C ILE A 138 5.98 15.15 -7.69
N ALA A 139 5.67 16.43 -7.98
CA ALA A 139 6.33 17.21 -9.02
C ALA A 139 7.84 17.30 -8.78
N ALA A 140 8.27 17.51 -7.53
CA ALA A 140 9.69 17.52 -7.16
C ALA A 140 10.35 16.15 -7.36
N ALA A 141 9.67 15.07 -7.00
CA ALA A 141 10.15 13.72 -7.23
C ALA A 141 10.34 13.40 -8.73
N LEU A 142 9.47 13.93 -9.59
CA LEU A 142 9.52 13.69 -11.04
C LEU A 142 10.39 14.71 -11.82
N LEU A 143 10.97 15.70 -11.14
CA LEU A 143 11.69 16.81 -11.76
C LEU A 143 12.88 16.34 -12.61
N GLY A 144 13.65 15.37 -12.12
CA GLY A 144 14.82 14.81 -12.80
C GLY A 144 14.49 13.76 -13.86
N ASP A 145 13.24 13.50 -14.17
CA ASP A 145 12.79 12.43 -15.06
C ASP A 145 13.34 11.04 -14.68
N PRO A 146 13.17 10.62 -13.41
CA PRO A 146 13.90 9.49 -12.84
C PRO A 146 13.41 8.15 -13.39
N ALA A 147 14.36 7.19 -13.54
CA ALA A 147 14.05 5.80 -13.89
C ALA A 147 13.39 5.02 -12.73
N THR A 148 13.53 5.51 -11.49
CA THR A 148 12.96 4.89 -10.29
C THR A 148 12.20 5.94 -9.48
N VAL A 149 10.98 5.61 -9.05
CA VAL A 149 10.11 6.50 -8.24
C VAL A 149 9.74 5.78 -6.94
N ILE A 150 9.97 6.46 -5.80
CA ILE A 150 9.65 5.96 -4.46
C ILE A 150 8.75 6.99 -3.77
N LEU A 151 7.51 6.61 -3.47
CA LEU A 151 6.54 7.51 -2.85
C LEU A 151 5.99 6.91 -1.56
N ASP A 152 6.16 7.64 -0.46
CA ASP A 152 5.60 7.24 0.84
C ASP A 152 4.23 7.92 1.02
N GLU A 153 3.15 7.12 1.09
CA GLU A 153 1.77 7.55 1.30
C GLU A 153 1.32 8.69 0.34
N PRO A 154 1.49 8.57 -1.00
CA PRO A 154 1.26 9.69 -1.92
C PRO A 154 -0.22 10.10 -2.05
N VAL A 155 -1.15 9.25 -1.62
CA VAL A 155 -2.61 9.52 -1.66
C VAL A 155 -3.10 10.38 -0.49
N ASN A 156 -2.28 10.54 0.56
CA ASN A 156 -2.70 11.23 1.77
C ASN A 156 -3.05 12.70 1.51
N GLY A 157 -4.28 13.08 1.87
CA GLY A 157 -4.78 14.45 1.74
C GLY A 157 -5.15 14.86 0.32
N LEU A 158 -5.18 13.92 -0.61
CA LEU A 158 -5.78 14.13 -1.93
C LEU A 158 -7.30 13.95 -1.85
N ASP A 159 -8.02 14.70 -2.65
CA ASP A 159 -9.43 14.49 -2.95
C ASP A 159 -9.62 13.30 -3.91
N PRO A 160 -10.83 12.82 -4.17
CA PRO A 160 -11.08 11.68 -5.06
C PRO A 160 -10.50 11.87 -6.48
N GLU A 161 -10.52 13.08 -7.02
CA GLU A 161 -9.90 13.40 -8.31
C GLU A 161 -8.37 13.27 -8.23
N GLY A 162 -7.78 13.75 -7.15
CA GLY A 162 -6.34 13.61 -6.89
C GLY A 162 -5.90 12.17 -6.73
N VAL A 163 -6.72 11.33 -6.10
CA VAL A 163 -6.46 9.88 -5.99
C VAL A 163 -6.49 9.21 -7.36
N LEU A 164 -7.48 9.54 -8.19
CA LEU A 164 -7.54 9.03 -9.57
C LEU A 164 -6.34 9.50 -10.40
N TRP A 165 -5.96 10.78 -10.26
CA TRP A 165 -4.79 11.34 -10.94
C TRP A 165 -3.50 10.60 -10.56
N ILE A 166 -3.22 10.40 -9.26
CA ILE A 166 -1.98 9.72 -8.85
C ILE A 166 -1.96 8.25 -9.30
N ARG A 167 -3.08 7.55 -9.25
CA ARG A 167 -3.20 6.18 -9.77
C ARG A 167 -2.84 6.10 -11.25
N THR A 168 -3.42 6.99 -12.06
CA THR A 168 -3.15 7.08 -13.50
C THR A 168 -1.68 7.39 -13.76
N LEU A 169 -1.10 8.33 -13.00
CA LEU A 169 0.30 8.69 -13.08
C LEU A 169 1.24 7.51 -12.78
N LEU A 170 1.01 6.78 -11.67
CA LEU A 170 1.84 5.64 -11.28
C LEU A 170 1.82 4.54 -12.33
N ARG A 171 0.64 4.23 -12.87
CA ARG A 171 0.49 3.23 -13.95
C ARG A 171 1.16 3.69 -15.24
N SER A 172 1.06 4.96 -15.61
CA SER A 172 1.76 5.52 -16.77
C SER A 172 3.28 5.39 -16.62
N LEU A 173 3.83 5.77 -15.46
CA LEU A 173 5.26 5.64 -15.18
C LEU A 173 5.75 4.18 -15.26
N ALA A 174 4.97 3.24 -14.75
CA ALA A 174 5.27 1.81 -14.86
C ALA A 174 5.21 1.34 -16.32
N ALA A 175 4.17 1.74 -17.08
CA ALA A 175 4.04 1.42 -18.50
C ALA A 175 5.20 1.96 -19.36
N GLU A 176 5.85 3.06 -18.95
CA GLU A 176 7.09 3.58 -19.54
C GLU A 176 8.33 2.72 -19.16
N GLY A 177 8.18 1.66 -18.37
CA GLY A 177 9.28 0.79 -17.93
C GLY A 177 10.01 1.29 -16.69
N ARG A 178 9.51 2.32 -15.99
CA ARG A 178 10.12 2.80 -14.74
C ARG A 178 9.86 1.83 -13.59
N THR A 179 10.71 1.92 -12.58
CA THR A 179 10.51 1.18 -11.31
C THR A 179 9.70 2.05 -10.37
N VAL A 180 8.53 1.58 -9.95
CA VAL A 180 7.63 2.35 -9.08
C VAL A 180 7.42 1.59 -7.77
N LEU A 181 7.81 2.21 -6.65
CA LEU A 181 7.57 1.72 -5.29
C LEU A 181 6.69 2.72 -4.56
N VAL A 182 5.53 2.29 -4.09
CA VAL A 182 4.58 3.16 -3.40
C VAL A 182 4.12 2.52 -2.10
N SER A 183 4.20 3.25 -0.98
CA SER A 183 3.53 2.81 0.25
C SER A 183 2.11 3.31 0.32
N SER A 184 1.25 2.53 0.97
CA SER A 184 -0.09 2.97 1.35
C SER A 184 -0.59 2.16 2.55
N HIS A 185 -1.50 2.75 3.30
CA HIS A 185 -2.35 2.06 4.27
C HIS A 185 -3.77 1.84 3.74
N LEU A 186 -4.11 2.38 2.56
CA LEU A 186 -5.41 2.23 1.90
C LEU A 186 -5.37 1.03 0.94
N MET A 187 -5.84 -0.12 1.41
CA MET A 187 -5.79 -1.38 0.67
C MET A 187 -6.64 -1.35 -0.60
N SER A 188 -7.81 -0.68 -0.55
CA SER A 188 -8.67 -0.49 -1.71
C SER A 188 -7.98 0.25 -2.85
N GLU A 189 -7.17 1.26 -2.53
CA GLU A 189 -6.40 1.99 -3.54
C GLU A 189 -5.25 1.15 -4.10
N MET A 190 -4.60 0.35 -3.25
CA MET A 190 -3.56 -0.55 -3.71
C MET A 190 -4.09 -1.66 -4.61
N ALA A 191 -5.25 -2.24 -4.31
CA ALA A 191 -5.91 -3.22 -5.17
C ALA A 191 -6.15 -2.71 -6.60
N LEU A 192 -6.39 -1.39 -6.73
CA LEU A 192 -6.64 -0.75 -8.03
C LEU A 192 -5.38 -0.21 -8.71
N THR A 193 -4.25 -0.12 -8.01
CA THR A 193 -3.06 0.58 -8.49
C THR A 193 -1.86 -0.35 -8.67
N ALA A 194 -1.61 -1.23 -7.72
CA ALA A 194 -0.44 -2.09 -7.69
C ALA A 194 -0.63 -3.36 -8.51
N ASP A 195 0.45 -3.82 -9.14
CA ASP A 195 0.56 -5.11 -9.81
C ASP A 195 1.17 -6.15 -8.85
N HIS A 196 2.08 -5.70 -8.00
CA HIS A 196 2.85 -6.51 -7.07
C HIS A 196 2.83 -5.91 -5.67
N LEU A 197 2.89 -6.74 -4.63
CA LEU A 197 2.83 -6.34 -3.23
C LEU A 197 4.02 -6.90 -2.45
N ILE A 198 4.63 -6.04 -1.67
CA ILE A 198 5.57 -6.40 -0.61
C ILE A 198 4.89 -6.03 0.70
N VAL A 199 4.52 -7.03 1.50
CA VAL A 199 3.83 -6.82 2.78
C VAL A 199 4.80 -7.04 3.92
N ILE A 200 4.90 -6.06 4.82
CA ILE A 200 5.74 -6.14 6.01
C ILE A 200 4.92 -6.02 7.30
N GLY A 201 5.36 -6.74 8.32
CA GLY A 201 4.80 -6.65 9.67
C GLY A 201 5.90 -6.78 10.72
N ARG A 202 5.91 -5.93 11.75
CA ARG A 202 6.95 -5.88 12.79
C ARG A 202 8.38 -5.88 12.24
N GLY A 203 8.59 -5.18 11.14
CA GLY A 203 9.90 -5.07 10.49
C GLY A 203 10.33 -6.28 9.66
N ARG A 204 9.50 -7.29 9.48
CA ARG A 204 9.78 -8.51 8.70
C ARG A 204 8.92 -8.58 7.44
N LEU A 205 9.41 -9.26 6.44
CA LEU A 205 8.65 -9.59 5.24
C LEU A 205 7.60 -10.65 5.59
N LEU A 206 6.34 -10.38 5.25
CA LEU A 206 5.22 -11.30 5.41
C LEU A 206 4.80 -11.90 4.07
N ALA A 207 4.79 -11.12 3.00
CA ALA A 207 4.50 -11.58 1.64
C ALA A 207 5.26 -10.74 0.61
N ASP A 208 5.65 -11.38 -0.50
CA ASP A 208 6.23 -10.80 -1.71
C ASP A 208 5.54 -11.49 -2.89
N THR A 209 4.44 -10.90 -3.41
CA THR A 209 3.49 -11.59 -4.29
C THR A 209 2.66 -10.61 -5.14
N THR A 210 1.88 -11.09 -6.09
CA THR A 210 0.91 -10.25 -6.82
C THR A 210 -0.36 -10.02 -6.00
N VAL A 211 -1.13 -8.96 -6.37
CA VAL A 211 -2.43 -8.67 -5.73
C VAL A 211 -3.37 -9.88 -5.84
N ASP A 212 -3.47 -10.47 -7.05
CA ASP A 212 -4.37 -11.60 -7.32
C ASP A 212 -3.98 -12.84 -6.51
N GLU A 213 -2.67 -13.09 -6.37
CA GLU A 213 -2.17 -14.24 -5.60
C GLU A 213 -2.45 -14.07 -4.10
N LEU A 214 -2.26 -12.86 -3.56
CA LEU A 214 -2.56 -12.59 -2.15
C LEU A 214 -4.06 -12.81 -1.84
N VAL A 215 -4.94 -12.28 -2.69
CA VAL A 215 -6.39 -12.48 -2.56
C VAL A 215 -6.76 -13.95 -2.68
N ARG A 216 -6.14 -14.69 -3.59
CA ARG A 216 -6.36 -16.13 -3.77
C ARG A 216 -5.92 -16.94 -2.56
N GLN A 217 -4.75 -16.66 -2.00
CA GLN A 217 -4.22 -17.34 -0.80
C GLN A 217 -5.07 -17.09 0.45
N ALA A 218 -5.67 -15.91 0.58
CA ALA A 218 -6.57 -15.58 1.70
C ALA A 218 -7.95 -16.25 1.59
N GLY A 219 -8.19 -17.08 0.59
CA GLY A 219 -9.41 -17.84 0.42
C GLY A 219 -10.17 -17.59 -0.88
N GLY A 220 -9.62 -16.75 -1.77
CA GLY A 220 -10.07 -16.59 -3.15
C GLY A 220 -11.53 -16.16 -3.32
N ALA A 221 -12.09 -16.53 -4.47
CA ALA A 221 -13.50 -16.36 -4.77
C ALA A 221 -14.32 -17.42 -4.00
N SER A 222 -15.40 -17.00 -3.40
CA SER A 222 -16.43 -17.87 -2.83
C SER A 222 -17.80 -17.46 -3.34
N VAL A 223 -18.78 -18.34 -3.25
CA VAL A 223 -20.17 -18.03 -3.57
C VAL A 223 -20.99 -18.11 -2.30
N LYS A 224 -21.66 -17.03 -1.95
CA LYS A 224 -22.67 -17.01 -0.91
C LYS A 224 -23.97 -17.55 -1.50
N VAL A 225 -24.54 -18.54 -0.84
CA VAL A 225 -25.79 -19.18 -1.25
C VAL A 225 -26.74 -19.19 -0.08
N ALA A 226 -27.90 -18.57 -0.22
CA ALA A 226 -28.99 -18.72 0.75
C ALA A 226 -30.06 -19.66 0.15
N THR A 227 -30.42 -20.69 0.90
CA THR A 227 -31.38 -21.72 0.47
C THR A 227 -32.10 -22.29 1.67
N PRO A 228 -33.40 -22.63 1.56
CA PRO A 228 -34.12 -23.36 2.60
C PRO A 228 -33.71 -24.84 2.71
N GLN A 229 -32.83 -25.31 1.80
CA GLN A 229 -32.42 -26.72 1.69
C GLN A 229 -30.89 -26.85 1.68
N PRO A 230 -30.16 -26.28 2.69
CA PRO A 230 -28.70 -26.19 2.67
C PRO A 230 -28.03 -27.57 2.66
N GLU A 231 -28.52 -28.55 3.42
CA GLU A 231 -27.93 -29.89 3.45
C GLU A 231 -28.09 -30.66 2.16
N SER A 232 -29.20 -30.47 1.45
CA SER A 232 -29.43 -31.08 0.12
C SER A 232 -28.45 -30.51 -0.89
N LEU A 233 -28.34 -29.17 -0.96
CA LEU A 233 -27.42 -28.52 -1.88
C LEU A 233 -25.95 -28.89 -1.58
N ARG A 234 -25.56 -28.92 -0.32
CA ARG A 234 -24.23 -29.36 0.12
C ARG A 234 -23.87 -30.75 -0.39
N ARG A 235 -24.83 -31.71 -0.34
CA ARG A 235 -24.61 -33.08 -0.79
C ARG A 235 -24.33 -33.14 -2.31
N TYR A 236 -25.03 -32.35 -3.10
CA TYR A 236 -24.88 -32.35 -4.56
C TYR A 236 -23.66 -31.58 -5.04
N LEU A 237 -23.21 -30.56 -4.25
CA LEU A 237 -21.99 -29.80 -4.55
C LEU A 237 -20.71 -30.45 -4.06
N ALA A 238 -20.81 -31.53 -3.26
CA ALA A 238 -19.65 -32.21 -2.74
C ALA A 238 -18.79 -32.84 -3.83
N ALA A 239 -17.65 -32.25 -4.15
CA ALA A 239 -16.70 -32.69 -5.15
C ALA A 239 -15.25 -32.43 -4.69
N PRO A 240 -14.25 -33.15 -5.23
CA PRO A 240 -12.86 -32.83 -4.95
C PRO A 240 -12.54 -31.36 -5.27
N GLY A 241 -11.96 -30.63 -4.29
CA GLY A 241 -11.62 -29.22 -4.44
C GLY A 241 -12.75 -28.24 -4.14
N VAL A 242 -13.95 -28.69 -3.76
CA VAL A 242 -15.05 -27.82 -3.31
C VAL A 242 -15.12 -27.85 -1.77
N GLU A 243 -14.94 -26.68 -1.19
CA GLU A 243 -15.07 -26.45 0.26
C GLU A 243 -16.40 -25.75 0.55
N ILE A 244 -17.19 -26.31 1.45
CA ILE A 244 -18.50 -25.77 1.82
C ILE A 244 -18.55 -25.53 3.32
N THR A 245 -18.69 -24.27 3.69
CA THR A 245 -18.93 -23.85 5.08
C THR A 245 -20.41 -23.48 5.21
N ALA A 246 -21.11 -24.11 6.17
CA ALA A 246 -22.52 -23.86 6.45
C ALA A 246 -22.69 -22.97 7.69
N SER A 247 -23.58 -21.99 7.62
CA SER A 247 -24.24 -21.31 8.73
C SER A 247 -25.73 -21.64 8.65
N THR A 248 -26.54 -21.23 9.63
CA THR A 248 -27.95 -21.71 9.81
C THR A 248 -28.77 -21.78 8.52
N ASP A 249 -28.72 -20.74 7.66
CA ASP A 249 -29.49 -20.68 6.39
C ASP A 249 -28.60 -20.27 5.20
N GLU A 250 -27.29 -20.19 5.37
CA GLU A 250 -26.34 -19.72 4.35
C GLU A 250 -25.23 -20.75 4.15
N LEU A 251 -24.87 -20.99 2.90
CA LEU A 251 -23.69 -21.74 2.52
C LEU A 251 -22.67 -20.77 1.92
N ARG A 252 -21.40 -20.93 2.28
CA ARG A 252 -20.28 -20.35 1.56
C ARG A 252 -19.53 -21.46 0.85
N VAL A 253 -19.55 -21.40 -0.49
CA VAL A 253 -18.97 -22.43 -1.36
C VAL A 253 -17.73 -21.87 -2.02
N ARG A 254 -16.60 -22.58 -1.93
CA ARG A 254 -15.32 -22.31 -2.59
C ARG A 254 -14.99 -23.43 -3.56
N GLY A 255 -14.14 -23.14 -4.55
CA GLY A 255 -13.69 -24.15 -5.53
C GLY A 255 -14.67 -24.40 -6.68
N THR A 256 -15.77 -23.65 -6.75
CA THR A 256 -16.71 -23.67 -7.86
C THR A 256 -17.33 -22.27 -8.08
N ASP A 257 -17.96 -22.05 -9.23
CA ASP A 257 -18.59 -20.79 -9.59
C ASP A 257 -20.11 -20.78 -9.36
N ALA A 258 -20.70 -19.58 -9.40
CA ALA A 258 -22.14 -19.40 -9.21
C ALA A 258 -22.96 -20.06 -10.33
N ALA A 259 -22.44 -20.12 -11.56
CA ALA A 259 -23.16 -20.75 -12.68
C ALA A 259 -23.31 -22.24 -12.45
N HIS A 260 -22.27 -22.93 -12.03
CA HIS A 260 -22.32 -24.36 -11.70
C HIS A 260 -23.24 -24.62 -10.49
N ILE A 261 -23.15 -23.82 -9.42
CA ILE A 261 -24.07 -23.97 -8.27
C ILE A 261 -25.52 -23.77 -8.69
N GLY A 262 -25.80 -22.77 -9.54
CA GLY A 262 -27.13 -22.51 -10.05
C GLY A 262 -27.66 -23.66 -10.89
N ALA A 263 -26.84 -24.27 -11.77
CA ALA A 263 -27.18 -25.41 -12.58
C ALA A 263 -27.51 -26.64 -11.72
N VAL A 264 -26.68 -26.96 -10.72
CA VAL A 264 -26.90 -28.07 -9.77
C VAL A 264 -28.21 -27.87 -9.00
N ALA A 265 -28.46 -26.63 -8.53
CA ALA A 265 -29.71 -26.33 -7.81
C ALA A 265 -30.93 -26.51 -8.68
N ALA A 266 -30.89 -26.06 -9.95
CA ALA A 266 -31.97 -26.21 -10.93
C ALA A 266 -32.24 -27.68 -11.26
N GLU A 267 -31.18 -28.47 -11.49
CA GLU A 267 -31.28 -29.90 -11.79
C GLU A 267 -31.97 -30.69 -10.68
N HIS A 268 -31.74 -30.30 -9.43
CA HIS A 268 -32.29 -31.01 -8.26
C HIS A 268 -33.49 -30.32 -7.60
N GLY A 269 -34.07 -29.30 -8.26
CA GLY A 269 -35.25 -28.59 -7.78
C GLY A 269 -35.05 -27.85 -6.45
N ILE A 270 -33.81 -27.41 -6.18
CA ILE A 270 -33.44 -26.67 -4.94
C ILE A 270 -33.69 -25.18 -5.15
N THR A 271 -34.50 -24.58 -4.27
CA THR A 271 -34.77 -23.16 -4.31
C THR A 271 -33.58 -22.36 -3.78
N LEU A 272 -33.12 -21.37 -4.55
CA LEU A 272 -32.11 -20.42 -4.12
C LEU A 272 -32.77 -19.07 -3.81
N HIS A 273 -32.51 -18.53 -2.61
CA HIS A 273 -32.93 -17.18 -2.22
C HIS A 273 -31.85 -16.16 -2.56
N GLU A 274 -30.58 -16.57 -2.51
CA GLU A 274 -29.43 -15.75 -2.88
C GLU A 274 -28.35 -16.63 -3.51
N LEU A 275 -27.72 -16.11 -4.55
CA LEU A 275 -26.55 -16.72 -5.20
C LEU A 275 -25.61 -15.60 -5.61
N THR A 276 -24.70 -15.23 -4.71
CA THR A 276 -23.85 -14.05 -4.86
C THR A 276 -22.37 -14.45 -4.86
N PRO A 277 -21.64 -14.26 -5.98
CA PRO A 277 -20.19 -14.38 -5.97
C PRO A 277 -19.58 -13.37 -5.00
N GLN A 278 -18.73 -13.84 -4.11
CA GLN A 278 -17.98 -13.02 -3.17
C GLN A 278 -16.49 -13.22 -3.43
N THR A 279 -15.79 -12.13 -3.69
CA THR A 279 -14.33 -12.11 -3.67
C THR A 279 -13.86 -11.52 -2.36
N ILE A 280 -12.88 -12.14 -1.73
CA ILE A 280 -12.22 -11.54 -0.57
C ILE A 280 -11.52 -10.28 -1.05
N SER A 281 -11.73 -9.18 -0.34
CA SER A 281 -11.04 -7.92 -0.65
C SER A 281 -9.55 -8.03 -0.28
N LEU A 282 -8.71 -7.25 -0.96
CA LEU A 282 -7.30 -7.13 -0.57
C LEU A 282 -7.15 -6.70 0.90
N GLU A 283 -8.08 -5.89 1.39
CA GLU A 283 -8.11 -5.45 2.79
C GLU A 283 -8.28 -6.63 3.75
N GLN A 284 -9.22 -7.53 3.47
CA GLN A 284 -9.43 -8.73 4.30
C GLN A 284 -8.21 -9.65 4.21
N ALA A 285 -7.68 -9.90 3.03
CA ALA A 285 -6.47 -10.71 2.82
C ALA A 285 -5.26 -10.14 3.59
N PHE A 286 -5.11 -8.82 3.58
CA PHE A 286 -4.06 -8.14 4.33
C PHE A 286 -4.28 -8.23 5.84
N MET A 287 -5.52 -8.07 6.32
CA MET A 287 -5.84 -8.18 7.76
C MET A 287 -5.55 -9.59 8.27
N ASP A 288 -5.96 -10.61 7.54
CA ASP A 288 -5.71 -12.01 7.91
C ASP A 288 -4.20 -12.30 7.98
N LEU A 289 -3.42 -11.78 7.03
CA LEU A 289 -1.96 -11.93 7.00
C LEU A 289 -1.25 -11.18 8.14
N THR A 290 -1.80 -10.04 8.58
CA THR A 290 -1.16 -9.16 9.56
C THR A 290 -1.72 -9.26 10.97
N GLN A 291 -2.72 -10.11 11.23
CA GLN A 291 -3.38 -10.26 12.54
C GLN A 291 -2.38 -10.47 13.68
N ASP A 292 -1.38 -11.31 13.47
CA ASP A 292 -0.34 -11.59 14.47
C ASP A 292 0.78 -10.53 14.50
N ALA A 293 0.79 -9.63 13.49
CA ALA A 293 1.82 -8.61 13.33
C ALA A 293 1.39 -7.21 13.84
N THR A 294 0.18 -7.03 14.36
CA THR A 294 -0.27 -5.76 14.93
C THR A 294 0.08 -5.65 16.41
N ASP A 295 0.80 -4.58 16.79
CA ASP A 295 1.24 -4.32 18.17
C ASP A 295 0.13 -3.77 19.11
N HIS A 296 -1.05 -3.47 18.57
CA HIS A 296 -2.16 -2.90 19.32
C HIS A 296 -3.29 -3.90 19.51
N ARG A 297 -3.13 -4.86 20.39
CA ARG A 297 -4.26 -5.30 21.20
C ARG A 297 -4.51 -4.18 22.20
N SER A 298 -5.51 -3.34 21.97
CA SER A 298 -6.09 -2.48 23.00
C SER A 298 -6.54 -3.41 24.14
N GLN A 299 -5.74 -3.47 25.23
CA GLN A 299 -6.24 -4.01 26.49
C GLN A 299 -7.46 -3.13 26.85
N PRO A 300 -8.63 -3.73 27.08
CA PRO A 300 -9.74 -2.97 27.64
C PRO A 300 -9.26 -2.34 28.95
N PRO A 301 -9.65 -1.10 29.27
CA PRO A 301 -9.24 -0.46 30.50
C PRO A 301 -9.63 -1.37 31.67
N ALA A 302 -8.66 -1.68 32.53
CA ALA A 302 -8.87 -2.46 33.73
C ALA A 302 -9.99 -1.75 34.53
N THR A 303 -11.15 -2.40 34.66
CA THR A 303 -12.22 -1.95 35.53
C THR A 303 -11.72 -2.05 36.96
N THR A 304 -11.31 -0.90 37.52
CA THR A 304 -11.02 -0.78 38.95
C THR A 304 -12.34 -1.00 39.69
N PRO A 305 -12.44 -2.01 40.57
CA PRO A 305 -13.65 -2.19 41.34
C PRO A 305 -13.85 -0.99 42.29
N PRO A 306 -15.10 -0.56 42.52
CA PRO A 306 -15.36 0.57 43.41
C PRO A 306 -14.89 0.24 44.82
N ALA A 307 -14.11 1.18 45.41
CA ALA A 307 -13.68 1.09 46.80
C ALA A 307 -14.92 1.09 47.70
N HIS A 308 -15.13 -0.01 48.45
CA HIS A 308 -16.13 -0.08 49.52
C HIS A 308 -15.77 0.95 50.59
N LEU A 309 -16.55 1.98 50.71
CA LEU A 309 -16.56 2.84 51.89
C LEU A 309 -17.12 2.04 53.08
N THR A 310 -16.23 1.50 53.90
CA THR A 310 -16.56 1.02 55.24
C THR A 310 -16.73 2.27 56.12
N GLY A 311 -17.97 2.59 56.42
CA GLY A 311 -18.30 3.52 57.46
C GLY A 311 -17.90 2.94 58.83
N ALA A 312 -17.16 3.72 59.60
CA ALA A 312 -17.00 3.50 61.03
C ALA A 312 -17.85 4.55 61.75
N ALA A 313 -18.85 4.04 62.46
CA ALA A 313 -19.57 4.79 63.49
C ALA A 313 -18.75 4.72 64.79
N ALA A 314 -18.53 5.86 65.42
CA ALA A 314 -18.55 6.11 66.86
C ALA A 314 -18.34 7.64 67.06
#